data_05d4dc273cac01d7bda0ff463444bb23
#
_entry.id   05d4dc273cac01d7bda0ff463444bb23
#
_cell.length_a   1.000
_cell.length_b   1.000
_cell.length_c   1.000
_cell.angle_alpha   90.00
_cell.angle_beta   90.00
_cell.angle_gamma   90.00
#
_symmetry.space_group_name_H-M   'P 1'
#
loop_
_entity.id
_entity.type
_entity.pdbx_description
1 polymer ?
#
loop_
_entity_poly.entity_id
_entity_poly.type
_entity_poly.pdbx_seq_one_letter_code
_entity_poly.pdbx_strand_id
1 'polypeptide(L)'
;EVIYTGAEKFKPAVSVSGTSLNIEQHVKVHLMTNIKNSDCTLTITIPDNVSLNSIQADLNMGDMDVHNIHASSADFSVDMGSLKIADSSIKNLTADNNMGDIKLTNCGSDVLNLSVDLGSLKISGMDIDKYSANLSVDLGDIKVNDSTYSHSYTNNAGSGKSINADVNMGDIKINR
;
A
#
# COMPACT_ATOMS: atom_id res chain seq x y z
N GLU A 1 9.08 -18.17 -2.88
CA GLU A 1 9.49 -18.61 -1.55
C GLU A 1 8.70 -17.89 -0.48
N VAL A 2 8.33 -18.56 0.61
CA VAL A 2 7.64 -17.96 1.75
C VAL A 2 8.43 -18.31 3.01
N ILE A 3 8.91 -17.28 3.70
CA ILE A 3 9.71 -17.42 4.93
C ILE A 3 8.97 -16.70 6.06
N TYR A 4 8.77 -17.39 7.17
CA TYR A 4 8.22 -16.82 8.39
C TYR A 4 9.27 -16.86 9.51
N THR A 5 9.45 -15.74 10.18
CA THR A 5 10.28 -15.60 11.38
C THR A 5 9.43 -15.02 12.50
N GLY A 6 9.34 -15.72 13.62
CA GLY A 6 8.53 -15.30 14.76
C GLY A 6 8.04 -16.47 15.62
N ALA A 7 7.14 -16.16 16.54
CA ALA A 7 6.57 -17.17 17.42
C ALA A 7 5.66 -18.13 16.66
N GLU A 8 5.79 -19.45 16.88
CA GLU A 8 5.04 -20.50 16.17
C GLU A 8 3.51 -20.31 16.23
N LYS A 9 3.01 -19.75 17.33
CA LYS A 9 1.57 -19.44 17.50
C LYS A 9 1.00 -18.41 16.52
N PHE A 10 1.87 -17.64 15.86
CA PHE A 10 1.51 -16.63 14.86
C PHE A 10 1.89 -17.03 13.45
N LYS A 11 2.40 -18.24 13.28
CA LYS A 11 2.82 -18.73 11.96
C LYS A 11 1.61 -18.84 11.03
N PRO A 12 1.70 -18.22 9.83
CA PRO A 12 0.61 -18.30 8.88
C PRO A 12 0.47 -19.70 8.27
N ALA A 13 -0.74 -20.06 7.92
CA ALA A 13 -1.02 -21.18 7.06
C ALA A 13 -0.77 -20.76 5.59
N VAL A 14 -0.02 -21.58 4.88
CA VAL A 14 0.32 -21.35 3.47
C VAL A 14 -0.25 -22.49 2.64
N SER A 15 -1.01 -22.16 1.62
CA SER A 15 -1.57 -23.13 0.69
C SER A 15 -1.45 -22.66 -0.76
N VAL A 16 -1.28 -23.59 -1.68
CA VAL A 16 -1.24 -23.33 -3.12
C VAL A 16 -2.36 -24.12 -3.79
N SER A 17 -3.19 -23.41 -4.56
CA SER A 17 -4.27 -24.00 -5.32
C SER A 17 -4.21 -23.49 -6.76
N GLY A 18 -3.80 -24.37 -7.68
CA GLY A 18 -3.58 -23.99 -9.08
C GLY A 18 -2.47 -22.93 -9.19
N THR A 19 -2.82 -21.75 -9.67
CA THR A 19 -1.92 -20.58 -9.81
C THR A 19 -2.04 -19.59 -8.66
N SER A 20 -2.78 -19.91 -7.59
CA SER A 20 -3.03 -19.01 -6.47
C SER A 20 -2.26 -19.46 -5.24
N LEU A 21 -1.52 -18.52 -4.63
CA LEU A 21 -0.90 -18.66 -3.33
C LEU A 21 -1.80 -17.99 -2.29
N ASN A 22 -2.25 -18.73 -1.29
CA ASN A 22 -3.03 -18.21 -0.18
C ASN A 22 -2.21 -18.30 1.10
N ILE A 23 -2.18 -17.20 1.85
CA ILE A 23 -1.48 -17.10 3.13
C ILE A 23 -2.46 -16.49 4.13
N GLU A 24 -2.74 -17.22 5.19
CA GLU A 24 -3.70 -16.79 6.21
C GLU A 24 -3.06 -16.89 7.60
N GLN A 25 -3.15 -15.81 8.36
CA GLN A 25 -2.71 -15.79 9.75
C GLN A 25 -3.92 -15.60 10.68
N HIS A 26 -4.25 -16.63 11.44
CA HIS A 26 -5.31 -16.55 12.43
C HIS A 26 -4.73 -16.47 13.83
N VAL A 27 -4.87 -15.32 14.47
CA VAL A 27 -4.46 -15.12 15.85
C VAL A 27 -5.66 -15.32 16.78
N LYS A 28 -5.71 -16.44 17.51
CA LYS A 28 -6.68 -16.61 18.60
C LYS A 28 -6.19 -15.85 19.82
N VAL A 29 -6.65 -14.62 19.99
CA VAL A 29 -6.37 -13.82 21.19
C VAL A 29 -7.20 -14.37 22.36
N HIS A 30 -6.58 -15.09 23.27
CA HIS A 30 -7.15 -15.36 24.60
C HIS A 30 -6.83 -14.17 25.50
N LEU A 31 -7.84 -13.55 26.07
CA LEU A 31 -7.84 -12.28 26.82
C LEU A 31 -6.89 -12.16 28.03
N MET A 32 -6.02 -13.10 28.30
CA MET A 32 -5.19 -13.12 29.52
C MET A 32 -3.73 -13.61 29.33
N THR A 33 -3.14 -13.47 28.19
CA THR A 33 -1.70 -13.77 28.05
C THR A 33 -0.91 -12.51 27.80
N ASN A 34 0.12 -12.27 28.64
CA ASN A 34 1.18 -11.28 28.35
C ASN A 34 1.75 -11.59 26.96
N ILE A 35 1.32 -10.86 25.96
CA ILE A 35 1.95 -10.84 24.65
C ILE A 35 3.26 -10.10 24.85
N LYS A 36 4.33 -10.82 25.16
CA LYS A 36 5.67 -10.25 25.00
C LYS A 36 5.79 -9.91 23.52
N ASN A 37 6.24 -8.70 23.22
CA ASN A 37 6.60 -8.25 21.87
C ASN A 37 7.40 -9.36 21.19
N SER A 38 6.76 -10.09 20.31
CA SER A 38 7.43 -11.03 19.44
C SER A 38 7.30 -10.46 18.04
N ASP A 39 8.37 -9.82 17.57
CA ASP A 39 8.45 -9.38 16.18
C ASP A 39 8.22 -10.59 15.27
N CYS A 40 7.20 -10.50 14.45
CA CYS A 40 6.87 -11.52 13.47
C CYS A 40 7.09 -10.93 12.08
N THR A 41 7.85 -11.61 11.25
CA THR A 41 8.10 -11.22 9.88
C THR A 41 7.70 -12.34 8.93
N LEU A 42 6.89 -11.99 7.94
CA LEU A 42 6.56 -12.85 6.81
C LEU A 42 7.20 -12.26 5.55
N THR A 43 8.08 -13.01 4.92
CA THR A 43 8.73 -12.63 3.66
C THR A 43 8.21 -13.52 2.54
N ILE A 44 7.70 -12.89 1.49
CA ILE A 44 7.24 -13.57 0.28
C ILE A 44 8.12 -13.12 -0.88
N THR A 45 8.92 -14.02 -1.43
CA THR A 45 9.79 -13.74 -2.57
C THR A 45 9.17 -14.32 -3.84
N ILE A 46 8.97 -13.46 -4.82
CA ILE A 46 8.46 -13.80 -6.15
C ILE A 46 9.63 -13.62 -7.13
N PRO A 47 9.89 -14.57 -8.03
CA PRO A 47 10.94 -14.41 -9.04
C PRO A 47 10.69 -13.22 -9.95
N ASP A 48 11.73 -12.47 -10.33
CA ASP A 48 11.64 -11.22 -11.12
C ASP A 48 11.00 -11.42 -12.51
N ASN A 49 11.04 -12.64 -13.04
CA ASN A 49 10.44 -12.97 -14.34
C ASN A 49 8.95 -13.33 -14.25
N VAL A 50 8.34 -13.23 -13.08
CA VAL A 50 6.92 -13.55 -12.85
C VAL A 50 6.10 -12.27 -12.81
N SER A 51 5.15 -12.13 -13.71
CA SER A 51 4.10 -11.11 -13.62
C SER A 51 2.86 -11.70 -12.99
N LEU A 52 2.36 -11.02 -11.96
CA LEU A 52 1.16 -11.45 -11.25
C LEU A 52 -0.10 -10.87 -11.90
N ASN A 53 -1.17 -11.65 -11.95
CA ASN A 53 -2.46 -11.14 -12.38
C ASN A 53 -3.06 -10.22 -11.30
N SER A 54 -3.04 -10.68 -10.06
CA SER A 54 -3.57 -9.92 -8.93
C SER A 54 -2.81 -10.23 -7.65
N ILE A 55 -2.75 -9.23 -6.78
CA ILE A 55 -2.28 -9.34 -5.40
C ILE A 55 -3.40 -8.78 -4.52
N GLN A 56 -3.72 -9.48 -3.45
CA GLN A 56 -4.54 -8.95 -2.36
C GLN A 56 -3.83 -9.23 -1.05
N ALA A 57 -3.71 -8.21 -0.21
CA ALA A 57 -3.11 -8.37 1.12
C ALA A 57 -3.79 -7.45 2.12
N ASP A 58 -4.25 -8.06 3.21
CA ASP A 58 -4.90 -7.39 4.33
C ASP A 58 -4.04 -7.59 5.58
N LEU A 59 -3.67 -6.50 6.24
CA LEU A 59 -2.85 -6.51 7.45
C LEU A 59 -3.50 -5.68 8.56
N ASN A 60 -3.93 -6.33 9.62
CA ASN A 60 -4.58 -5.62 10.73
C ASN A 60 -3.56 -4.82 11.57
N MET A 61 -2.33 -5.33 11.75
CA MET A 61 -1.33 -4.67 12.58
C MET A 61 0.08 -5.00 12.13
N GLY A 62 0.89 -3.98 11.86
CA GLY A 62 2.26 -4.09 11.40
C GLY A 62 2.54 -3.30 10.13
N ASP A 63 3.75 -3.35 9.65
CA ASP A 63 4.16 -2.68 8.42
C ASP A 63 4.16 -3.65 7.24
N MET A 64 3.77 -3.16 6.08
CA MET A 64 3.81 -3.88 4.81
C MET A 64 4.78 -3.19 3.87
N ASP A 65 5.84 -3.91 3.47
CA ASP A 65 6.83 -3.45 2.51
C ASP A 65 6.75 -4.29 1.22
N VAL A 66 6.53 -3.62 0.09
CA VAL A 66 6.38 -4.25 -1.24
C VAL A 66 7.44 -3.68 -2.17
N HIS A 67 8.27 -4.54 -2.75
CA HIS A 67 9.37 -4.11 -3.62
C HIS A 67 9.47 -4.94 -4.89
N ASN A 68 9.81 -4.30 -6.01
CA ASN A 68 10.13 -4.96 -7.28
C ASN A 68 9.04 -5.90 -7.79
N ILE A 69 7.76 -5.51 -7.63
CA ILE A 69 6.63 -6.32 -8.05
C ILE A 69 6.10 -5.86 -9.41
N HIS A 70 5.77 -6.85 -10.26
CA HIS A 70 5.05 -6.65 -11.51
C HIS A 70 3.66 -7.30 -11.43
N ALA A 71 2.60 -6.50 -11.46
CA ALA A 71 1.23 -7.00 -11.35
C ALA A 71 0.25 -6.23 -12.24
N SER A 72 -0.81 -6.91 -12.70
CA SER A 72 -1.91 -6.23 -13.39
C SER A 72 -2.81 -5.48 -12.41
N SER A 73 -3.02 -6.01 -11.21
CA SER A 73 -3.75 -5.33 -10.14
C SER A 73 -3.17 -5.66 -8.77
N ALA A 74 -3.27 -4.72 -7.85
CA ALA A 74 -3.01 -4.97 -6.43
C ALA A 74 -4.03 -4.22 -5.58
N ASP A 75 -4.42 -4.86 -4.48
CA ASP A 75 -5.31 -4.34 -3.46
C ASP A 75 -4.66 -4.59 -2.09
N PHE A 76 -4.28 -3.50 -1.42
CA PHE A 76 -3.60 -3.53 -0.13
C PHE A 76 -4.41 -2.79 0.92
N SER A 77 -4.64 -3.42 2.06
CA SER A 77 -5.30 -2.82 3.21
C SER A 77 -4.45 -2.99 4.46
N VAL A 78 -4.22 -1.89 5.20
CA VAL A 78 -3.49 -1.91 6.47
C VAL A 78 -4.31 -1.13 7.51
N ASP A 79 -4.72 -1.80 8.59
CA ASP A 79 -5.47 -1.12 9.65
C ASP A 79 -4.58 -0.26 10.55
N MET A 80 -3.46 -0.81 11.05
CA MET A 80 -2.51 -0.10 11.91
C MET A 80 -1.07 -0.41 11.51
N GLY A 81 -0.39 0.56 10.97
CA GLY A 81 0.99 0.47 10.48
C GLY A 81 1.18 1.20 9.15
N SER A 82 2.30 1.01 8.52
CA SER A 82 2.63 1.71 7.27
C SER A 82 2.63 0.75 6.09
N LEU A 83 2.16 1.25 4.94
CA LEU A 83 2.31 0.59 3.66
C LEU A 83 3.38 1.30 2.84
N LYS A 84 4.41 0.57 2.42
CA LYS A 84 5.45 1.07 1.52
C LYS A 84 5.50 0.22 0.27
N ILE A 85 5.44 0.87 -0.88
CA ILE A 85 5.59 0.22 -2.19
C ILE A 85 6.70 0.94 -2.95
N ALA A 86 7.71 0.21 -3.39
CA ALA A 86 8.83 0.79 -4.10
C ALA A 86 9.22 -0.01 -5.35
N ASP A 87 9.72 0.70 -6.36
CA ASP A 87 10.33 0.16 -7.57
C ASP A 87 9.45 -0.91 -8.25
N SER A 88 8.13 -0.68 -8.24
CA SER A 88 7.12 -1.65 -8.66
C SER A 88 6.28 -1.14 -9.83
N SER A 89 5.82 -2.06 -10.67
CA SER A 89 4.93 -1.78 -11.79
C SER A 89 3.59 -2.50 -11.58
N ILE A 90 2.60 -1.77 -11.10
CA ILE A 90 1.27 -2.29 -10.80
C ILE A 90 0.26 -1.47 -11.59
N LYS A 91 -0.36 -2.07 -12.60
CA LYS A 91 -1.22 -1.32 -13.53
C LYS A 91 -2.41 -0.65 -12.82
N ASN A 92 -3.10 -1.38 -11.95
CA ASN A 92 -4.19 -0.86 -11.14
C ASN A 92 -3.86 -1.10 -9.67
N LEU A 93 -3.61 -0.04 -8.92
CA LEU A 93 -3.28 -0.11 -7.49
C LEU A 93 -4.40 0.53 -6.67
N THR A 94 -4.96 -0.24 -5.75
CA THR A 94 -5.80 0.24 -4.66
C THR A 94 -5.03 0.05 -3.36
N ALA A 95 -5.00 1.07 -2.50
CA ALA A 95 -4.36 0.98 -1.20
C ALA A 95 -5.10 1.82 -0.16
N ASP A 96 -5.48 1.16 0.93
CA ASP A 96 -6.20 1.74 2.05
C ASP A 96 -5.40 1.60 3.34
N ASN A 97 -5.32 2.67 4.13
CA ASN A 97 -4.67 2.66 5.44
C ASN A 97 -5.52 3.43 6.46
N ASN A 98 -5.93 2.75 7.53
CA ASN A 98 -6.73 3.41 8.56
C ASN A 98 -5.86 4.24 9.52
N MET A 99 -4.73 3.70 10.01
CA MET A 99 -3.83 4.41 10.92
C MET A 99 -2.37 4.16 10.55
N GLY A 100 -1.75 5.13 9.89
CA GLY A 100 -0.36 5.11 9.43
C GLY A 100 -0.19 5.73 8.06
N ASP A 101 0.96 5.56 7.47
CA ASP A 101 1.31 6.22 6.22
C ASP A 101 1.27 5.27 5.03
N ILE A 102 0.87 5.79 3.87
CA ILE A 102 1.11 5.16 2.57
C ILE A 102 2.26 5.87 1.87
N LYS A 103 3.28 5.12 1.47
CA LYS A 103 4.41 5.64 0.73
C LYS A 103 4.64 4.86 -0.57
N LEU A 104 4.54 5.56 -1.70
CA LEU A 104 4.89 5.04 -3.02
C LEU A 104 6.19 5.67 -3.50
N THR A 105 7.13 4.87 -3.99
CA THR A 105 8.41 5.38 -4.52
C THR A 105 8.73 4.68 -5.83
N ASN A 106 8.93 5.44 -6.91
CA ASN A 106 9.24 4.91 -8.25
C ASN A 106 8.23 3.86 -8.72
N CYS A 107 6.95 4.07 -8.47
CA CYS A 107 5.90 3.13 -8.88
C CYS A 107 5.30 3.52 -10.22
N GLY A 108 5.28 2.58 -11.17
CA GLY A 108 4.58 2.72 -12.44
C GLY A 108 3.16 2.18 -12.34
N SER A 109 2.15 3.07 -12.47
CA SER A 109 0.73 2.66 -12.46
C SER A 109 -0.06 3.41 -13.52
N ASP A 110 -1.16 2.83 -13.98
CA ASP A 110 -2.12 3.53 -14.83
C ASP A 110 -3.27 4.10 -13.99
N VAL A 111 -3.71 3.36 -12.98
CA VAL A 111 -4.77 3.77 -12.06
C VAL A 111 -4.29 3.60 -10.62
N LEU A 112 -4.39 4.68 -9.84
CA LEU A 112 -4.11 4.73 -8.42
C LEU A 112 -5.37 5.17 -7.66
N ASN A 113 -5.83 4.34 -6.72
CA ASN A 113 -6.88 4.69 -5.77
C ASN A 113 -6.31 4.51 -4.36
N LEU A 114 -6.15 5.61 -3.64
CA LEU A 114 -5.42 5.65 -2.38
C LEU A 114 -6.26 6.33 -1.31
N SER A 115 -6.37 5.72 -0.14
CA SER A 115 -7.13 6.26 0.99
C SER A 115 -6.33 6.14 2.29
N VAL A 116 -6.32 7.22 3.09
CA VAL A 116 -5.70 7.23 4.41
C VAL A 116 -6.63 7.95 5.39
N ASP A 117 -7.02 7.27 6.47
CA ASP A 117 -7.85 7.92 7.49
C ASP A 117 -7.02 8.78 8.44
N LEU A 118 -5.99 8.23 9.07
CA LEU A 118 -5.11 8.92 10.01
C LEU A 118 -3.65 8.69 9.64
N GLY A 119 -3.03 9.66 9.00
CA GLY A 119 -1.66 9.57 8.51
C GLY A 119 -1.45 10.32 7.21
N SER A 120 -0.36 10.08 6.52
CA SER A 120 -0.01 10.83 5.33
C SER A 120 0.18 9.93 4.11
N LEU A 121 -0.14 10.47 2.95
CA LEU A 121 0.16 9.87 1.67
C LEU A 121 1.37 10.55 1.02
N LYS A 122 2.39 9.77 0.69
CA LYS A 122 3.57 10.27 -0.02
C LYS A 122 3.84 9.50 -1.30
N ILE A 123 3.89 10.20 -2.42
CA ILE A 123 4.26 9.64 -3.73
C ILE A 123 5.53 10.34 -4.20
N SER A 124 6.54 9.58 -4.60
CA SER A 124 7.83 10.09 -5.09
C SER A 124 8.26 9.36 -6.36
N GLY A 125 8.93 10.08 -7.26
CA GLY A 125 9.37 9.51 -8.54
C GLY A 125 8.24 9.38 -9.56
N MET A 126 7.16 10.17 -9.43
CA MET A 126 6.02 10.15 -10.33
C MET A 126 5.79 11.54 -10.93
N ASP A 127 5.60 11.58 -12.24
CA ASP A 127 5.23 12.81 -12.95
C ASP A 127 3.71 12.97 -12.96
N ILE A 128 3.17 13.71 -11.98
CA ILE A 128 1.73 13.90 -11.82
C ILE A 128 1.08 14.59 -13.04
N ASP A 129 1.84 15.37 -13.81
CA ASP A 129 1.32 16.06 -15.01
C ASP A 129 0.85 15.07 -16.10
N LYS A 130 1.25 13.79 -15.98
CA LYS A 130 0.81 12.72 -16.87
C LYS A 130 -0.47 12.02 -16.40
N TYR A 131 -1.05 12.43 -15.28
CA TYR A 131 -2.23 11.80 -14.70
C TYR A 131 -3.40 12.77 -14.62
N SER A 132 -4.60 12.27 -14.83
CA SER A 132 -5.79 12.94 -14.36
C SER A 132 -5.87 12.69 -12.85
N ALA A 133 -5.62 13.74 -12.06
CA ALA A 133 -5.52 13.64 -10.62
C ALA A 133 -6.73 14.28 -9.93
N ASN A 134 -7.24 13.60 -8.92
CA ASN A 134 -8.24 14.11 -7.98
C ASN A 134 -7.76 13.78 -6.57
N LEU A 135 -7.27 14.79 -5.86
CA LEU A 135 -6.72 14.66 -4.52
C LEU A 135 -7.58 15.47 -3.56
N SER A 136 -7.91 14.92 -2.41
CA SER A 136 -8.68 15.58 -1.35
C SER A 136 -8.06 15.34 0.03
N VAL A 137 -8.16 16.35 0.90
CA VAL A 137 -7.75 16.28 2.31
C VAL A 137 -8.79 17.03 3.14
N ASP A 138 -9.31 16.38 4.19
CA ASP A 138 -10.24 17.05 5.10
C ASP A 138 -9.49 17.94 6.11
N LEU A 139 -8.44 17.42 6.75
CA LEU A 139 -7.60 18.14 7.70
C LEU A 139 -6.12 17.95 7.37
N GLY A 140 -5.51 18.93 6.73
CA GLY A 140 -4.11 18.94 6.30
C GLY A 140 -3.88 19.69 5.01
N ASP A 141 -2.75 19.49 4.39
CA ASP A 141 -2.34 20.15 3.16
C ASP A 141 -2.02 19.14 2.03
N ILE A 142 -2.25 19.57 0.80
CA ILE A 142 -1.80 18.87 -0.40
C ILE A 142 -0.58 19.58 -0.97
N LYS A 143 0.55 18.89 -1.08
CA LYS A 143 1.75 19.40 -1.72
C LYS A 143 2.02 18.64 -3.01
N VAL A 144 2.01 19.38 -4.12
CA VAL A 144 2.36 18.85 -5.43
C VAL A 144 3.61 19.58 -5.91
N ASN A 145 4.73 18.88 -5.97
CA ASN A 145 6.05 19.47 -6.20
C ASN A 145 6.31 20.64 -5.23
N ASP A 146 6.46 21.87 -5.75
CA ASP A 146 6.74 23.09 -4.95
C ASP A 146 5.48 23.87 -4.55
N SER A 147 4.29 23.41 -4.94
CA SER A 147 3.02 24.09 -4.71
C SER A 147 2.21 23.45 -3.61
N THR A 148 1.57 24.27 -2.78
CA THR A 148 0.69 23.81 -1.68
C THR A 148 -0.75 24.21 -1.98
N TYR A 149 -1.66 23.29 -1.74
CA TYR A 149 -3.11 23.46 -1.92
C TYR A 149 -3.79 23.06 -0.61
N SER A 150 -4.83 23.79 -0.24
CA SER A 150 -5.70 23.41 0.88
C SER A 150 -6.89 22.61 0.36
N HIS A 151 -7.23 21.51 1.01
CA HIS A 151 -8.41 20.67 0.79
C HIS A 151 -8.47 19.89 -0.53
N SER A 152 -8.14 20.46 -1.69
CA SER A 152 -8.27 19.73 -2.96
C SER A 152 -7.28 20.17 -4.03
N TYR A 153 -6.90 19.22 -4.87
CA TYR A 153 -6.12 19.44 -6.09
C TYR A 153 -6.69 18.58 -7.22
N THR A 154 -6.89 19.18 -8.37
CA THR A 154 -7.34 18.47 -9.57
C THR A 154 -6.46 18.80 -10.76
N ASN A 155 -6.14 17.79 -11.56
CA ASN A 155 -5.45 17.90 -12.83
C ASN A 155 -6.13 16.99 -13.86
N ASN A 156 -6.16 17.40 -15.12
CA ASN A 156 -6.71 16.60 -16.21
C ASN A 156 -5.70 16.49 -17.34
N ALA A 157 -4.90 15.44 -17.34
CA ALA A 157 -3.86 15.20 -18.34
C ALA A 157 -4.38 14.58 -19.65
N GLY A 158 -5.58 13.99 -19.63
CA GLY A 158 -6.16 13.31 -20.81
C GLY A 158 -5.37 12.09 -21.30
N SER A 159 -4.45 11.56 -20.48
CA SER A 159 -3.52 10.47 -20.85
C SER A 159 -4.10 9.06 -20.68
N GLY A 160 -5.30 8.94 -20.13
CA GLY A 160 -5.89 7.65 -19.71
C GLY A 160 -5.34 7.11 -18.39
N LYS A 161 -4.41 7.84 -17.74
CA LYS A 161 -3.91 7.50 -16.39
C LYS A 161 -4.62 8.36 -15.34
N SER A 162 -4.87 7.79 -14.16
CA SER A 162 -5.58 8.50 -13.09
C SER A 162 -5.00 8.26 -11.70
N ILE A 163 -5.10 9.29 -10.85
CA ILE A 163 -4.81 9.24 -9.42
C ILE A 163 -6.03 9.78 -8.69
N ASN A 164 -6.66 8.96 -7.86
CA ASN A 164 -7.64 9.37 -6.89
C ASN A 164 -7.03 9.14 -5.51
N ALA A 165 -6.91 10.18 -4.71
CA ALA A 165 -6.36 10.06 -3.37
C ALA A 165 -7.16 10.89 -2.38
N ASP A 166 -7.47 10.28 -1.24
CA ASP A 166 -8.25 10.89 -0.17
C ASP A 166 -7.55 10.67 1.18
N VAL A 167 -7.40 11.74 1.95
CA VAL A 167 -6.80 11.69 3.29
C VAL A 167 -7.71 12.44 4.25
N ASN A 168 -8.24 11.77 5.27
CA ASN A 168 -9.10 12.45 6.24
C ASN A 168 -8.31 13.34 7.19
N MET A 169 -7.26 12.83 7.85
CA MET A 169 -6.38 13.61 8.74
C MET A 169 -4.91 13.33 8.45
N GLY A 170 -4.24 14.29 7.81
CA GLY A 170 -2.83 14.23 7.42
C GLY A 170 -2.59 14.96 6.10
N ASP A 171 -1.45 14.73 5.51
CA ASP A 171 -1.02 15.44 4.30
C ASP A 171 -0.92 14.51 3.09
N ILE A 172 -1.19 15.04 1.91
CA ILE A 172 -0.80 14.42 0.64
C ILE A 172 0.45 15.12 0.10
N LYS A 173 1.48 14.36 -0.23
CA LYS A 173 2.70 14.88 -0.84
C LYS A 173 3.10 14.09 -2.08
N ILE A 174 3.13 14.76 -3.23
CA ILE A 174 3.53 14.18 -4.52
C ILE A 174 4.71 14.95 -5.08
N ASN A 175 5.81 14.27 -5.37
CA ASN A 175 7.02 14.83 -5.94
C ASN A 175 7.52 13.97 -7.12
N ARG A 176 8.15 14.67 -8.07
CA ARG A 176 8.97 14.00 -9.11
C ARG A 176 10.21 13.34 -8.51
#